data_3e1453314cd5ed379bf6cf03d8705436
#
_entry.id   3e1453314cd5ed379bf6cf03d8705436
#
_cell.length_a   1.000
_cell.length_b   1.000
_cell.length_c   1.000
_cell.angle_alpha   90.00
_cell.angle_beta   90.00
_cell.angle_gamma   90.00
#
_symmetry.space_group_name_H-M   'P 1'
#
loop_
_entity.id
_entity.type
_entity.pdbx_description
1 polymer ?
#
loop_
_entity_poly.entity_id
_entity_poly.type
_entity_poly.pdbx_seq_one_letter_code
_entity_poly.pdbx_strand_id
1 'polypeptide(L)'
;GPSAYHRTHADAANVIARALKPHNGVLLYRGFVYDHHMDWNNPKNDRARAAYDNFKPLDGQFDDNVIVQIKNGPIDFQVREPVSPLFDALEKTNEAMELQVTQEYMGQSRHLVFLAPMWKEVLDVVRKQNRRMKGLVGVTNAGLDDNWLGNHLSQANLYAFGRFAWNPALTSEGIVNEWTRLTFGNDPKVVETVNGMQLKSWRVYEDYTGPLGLQTLTDIVGNHYGVAVEASERNGWGQWHRADERGVGMDRSAATGTGYAGQYSPAIAKVYESVQTTPDELLLFFHHVPYTHVLHSGKTVIQTLYDTHYEGARAAQEYGPAWETLRGKIDDDRYYAVLAQLKYQAGQAEVWRDAVVQWFLKESGIPDAKGRAGHYPGRTEAEAMTLGGYRPIEVKPWETASGGKAVSCAEAKCAASMKYEGAPGWYTLRVEYFDQNTGVSEYRVFLNGQPIDEWKADLNTRAVRIAKIDSSSSTRREIPGIALRKGDEIRIEGIPDKGEPAAFDYVEVVP
;
A
#
# COMPACT_ATOMS: atom_id res chain seq x y z
N GLY A 1 1.75 -29.19 -4.07
CA GLY A 1 2.43 -28.94 -5.35
C GLY A 1 2.92 -30.23 -6.02
N PRO A 2 3.54 -30.16 -7.20
CA PRO A 2 4.01 -31.35 -7.94
C PRO A 2 5.00 -32.21 -7.14
N SER A 3 5.80 -31.58 -6.28
CA SER A 3 6.79 -32.26 -5.42
C SER A 3 6.16 -33.32 -4.50
N ALA A 4 4.92 -33.14 -4.06
CA ALA A 4 4.20 -34.15 -3.27
C ALA A 4 3.97 -35.48 -4.03
N TYR A 5 4.14 -35.46 -5.34
CA TYR A 5 4.02 -36.62 -6.23
C TYR A 5 5.35 -37.00 -6.88
N HIS A 6 6.47 -36.54 -6.32
CA HIS A 6 7.82 -36.73 -6.88
C HIS A 6 7.91 -36.26 -8.35
N ARG A 7 7.24 -35.15 -8.66
CA ARG A 7 7.22 -34.50 -9.98
C ARG A 7 7.76 -33.09 -9.89
N THR A 8 8.29 -32.61 -11.02
CA THR A 8 8.73 -31.23 -11.17
C THR A 8 7.57 -30.33 -11.65
N HIS A 9 7.76 -29.02 -11.59
CA HIS A 9 6.85 -28.08 -12.22
C HIS A 9 6.78 -28.26 -13.73
N ALA A 10 7.89 -28.62 -14.37
CA ALA A 10 7.93 -28.93 -15.81
C ALA A 10 7.10 -30.18 -16.13
N ASP A 11 7.22 -31.26 -15.33
CA ASP A 11 6.37 -32.45 -15.52
C ASP A 11 4.87 -32.10 -15.47
N ALA A 12 4.46 -31.32 -14.48
CA ALA A 12 3.07 -30.93 -14.32
C ALA A 12 2.56 -30.06 -15.48
N ALA A 13 3.36 -29.08 -15.90
CA ALA A 13 3.04 -28.20 -17.01
C ALA A 13 2.94 -28.97 -18.32
N ASN A 14 3.91 -29.87 -18.60
CA ASN A 14 3.99 -30.62 -19.84
C ASN A 14 2.80 -31.58 -20.03
N VAL A 15 2.23 -32.15 -18.97
CA VAL A 15 1.01 -32.98 -19.06
C VAL A 15 -0.13 -32.19 -19.68
N ILE A 16 -0.37 -30.97 -19.20
CA ILE A 16 -1.43 -30.08 -19.70
C ILE A 16 -1.09 -29.57 -21.10
N ALA A 17 0.16 -29.13 -21.29
CA ALA A 17 0.63 -28.59 -22.56
C ALA A 17 0.49 -29.59 -23.72
N ARG A 18 0.82 -30.87 -23.49
CA ARG A 18 0.66 -31.94 -24.47
C ARG A 18 -0.79 -32.23 -24.83
N ALA A 19 -1.69 -32.11 -23.86
CA ALA A 19 -3.13 -32.21 -24.12
C ALA A 19 -3.67 -31.05 -24.95
N LEU A 20 -3.10 -29.86 -24.83
CA LEU A 20 -3.45 -28.66 -25.60
C LEU A 20 -2.83 -28.61 -26.98
N LYS A 21 -1.69 -29.27 -27.21
CA LYS A 21 -0.91 -29.17 -28.45
C LYS A 21 -1.69 -29.59 -29.72
N PRO A 22 -2.53 -30.66 -29.75
CA PRO A 22 -3.32 -30.99 -30.90
C PRO A 22 -4.35 -29.93 -31.33
N HIS A 23 -4.66 -29.02 -30.42
CA HIS A 23 -5.61 -27.92 -30.61
C HIS A 23 -4.89 -26.57 -30.82
N ASN A 24 -3.56 -26.56 -31.08
CA ASN A 24 -2.73 -25.37 -31.13
C ASN A 24 -2.80 -24.52 -29.84
N GLY A 25 -3.10 -25.15 -28.72
CA GLY A 25 -3.22 -24.48 -27.43
C GLY A 25 -1.85 -24.21 -26.79
N VAL A 26 -1.81 -23.13 -26.04
CA VAL A 26 -0.64 -22.69 -25.26
C VAL A 26 -0.99 -22.74 -23.77
N LEU A 27 -0.06 -23.19 -22.95
CA LEU A 27 -0.20 -23.17 -21.50
C LEU A 27 0.58 -22.01 -20.93
N LEU A 28 -0.12 -21.11 -20.22
CA LEU A 28 0.47 -20.12 -19.35
C LEU A 28 0.63 -20.73 -17.96
N TYR A 29 1.88 -20.97 -17.54
CA TYR A 29 2.19 -21.64 -16.28
C TYR A 29 2.87 -20.67 -15.32
N ARG A 30 2.27 -20.40 -14.13
CA ARG A 30 2.81 -19.45 -13.18
C ARG A 30 4.14 -19.92 -12.58
N GLY A 31 5.20 -19.14 -12.81
CA GLY A 31 6.51 -19.29 -12.21
C GLY A 31 6.55 -18.73 -10.78
N PHE A 32 5.58 -19.11 -9.97
CA PHE A 32 5.43 -18.64 -8.61
C PHE A 32 5.29 -19.81 -7.62
N VAL A 33 6.16 -19.81 -6.64
CA VAL A 33 6.15 -20.78 -5.53
C VAL A 33 6.29 -20.00 -4.23
N TYR A 34 5.50 -20.33 -3.24
CA TYR A 34 5.74 -19.89 -1.88
C TYR A 34 5.54 -21.04 -0.90
N ASP A 35 6.27 -21.00 0.20
CA ASP A 35 6.14 -21.90 1.31
C ASP A 35 5.64 -21.15 2.54
N HIS A 36 4.38 -21.38 2.91
CA HIS A 36 3.77 -20.77 4.09
C HIS A 36 4.27 -21.36 5.42
N HIS A 37 5.04 -22.45 5.37
CA HIS A 37 5.70 -23.01 6.54
C HIS A 37 7.13 -22.53 6.71
N MET A 38 7.61 -21.63 5.83
CA MET A 38 8.96 -21.09 5.93
C MET A 38 9.17 -20.42 7.29
N ASP A 39 10.16 -20.90 8.05
CA ASP A 39 10.53 -20.29 9.32
C ASP A 39 11.21 -18.93 9.08
N TRP A 40 10.45 -17.87 9.28
CA TRP A 40 10.94 -16.52 9.08
C TRP A 40 11.99 -16.08 10.14
N ASN A 41 12.09 -16.76 11.31
CA ASN A 41 13.13 -16.48 12.28
C ASN A 41 14.52 -16.92 11.77
N ASN A 42 14.58 -17.82 10.80
CA ASN A 42 15.84 -18.14 10.16
C ASN A 42 16.25 -17.05 9.17
N PRO A 43 17.32 -16.27 9.42
CA PRO A 43 17.72 -15.16 8.57
C PRO A 43 18.20 -15.59 7.17
N LYS A 44 18.42 -16.89 6.94
CA LYS A 44 18.78 -17.46 5.64
C LYS A 44 17.56 -17.79 4.78
N ASN A 45 16.38 -17.85 5.36
CA ASN A 45 15.15 -18.04 4.60
C ASN A 45 14.76 -16.75 3.89
N ASP A 46 14.50 -16.86 2.59
CA ASP A 46 14.13 -15.71 1.77
C ASP A 46 13.14 -16.12 0.68
N ARG A 47 11.96 -15.53 0.77
CA ARG A 47 10.90 -15.76 -0.20
C ARG A 47 11.23 -15.27 -1.61
N ALA A 48 12.07 -14.22 -1.71
CA ALA A 48 12.51 -13.68 -3.00
C ALA A 48 13.26 -14.71 -3.86
N ARG A 49 13.90 -15.69 -3.23
CA ARG A 49 14.63 -16.75 -3.93
C ARG A 49 13.75 -17.80 -4.59
N ALA A 50 12.52 -17.97 -4.10
CA ALA A 50 11.72 -19.16 -4.37
C ALA A 50 11.45 -19.42 -5.86
N ALA A 51 11.12 -18.38 -6.65
CA ALA A 51 10.87 -18.55 -8.08
C ALA A 51 12.13 -19.02 -8.80
N TYR A 52 13.26 -18.38 -8.56
CA TYR A 52 14.53 -18.74 -9.18
C TYR A 52 14.97 -20.16 -8.81
N ASP A 53 14.99 -20.48 -7.52
CA ASP A 53 15.48 -21.79 -7.02
C ASP A 53 14.64 -22.96 -7.53
N ASN A 54 13.33 -22.75 -7.76
CA ASN A 54 12.43 -23.78 -8.30
C ASN A 54 12.40 -23.88 -9.82
N PHE A 55 12.58 -22.79 -10.56
CA PHE A 55 12.38 -22.77 -12.01
C PHE A 55 13.67 -22.75 -12.82
N LYS A 56 14.76 -22.14 -12.33
CA LYS A 56 16.06 -22.16 -13.01
C LYS A 56 16.58 -23.58 -13.33
N PRO A 57 16.49 -24.55 -12.42
CA PRO A 57 16.92 -25.93 -12.72
C PRO A 57 16.09 -26.64 -13.80
N LEU A 58 14.92 -26.09 -14.11
CA LEU A 58 13.98 -26.64 -15.10
C LEU A 58 14.08 -26.01 -16.47
N ASP A 59 15.05 -25.10 -16.67
CA ASP A 59 15.21 -24.44 -17.95
C ASP A 59 15.46 -25.43 -19.10
N GLY A 60 14.63 -25.32 -20.16
CA GLY A 60 14.65 -26.21 -21.31
C GLY A 60 13.95 -27.58 -21.08
N GLN A 61 13.30 -27.80 -19.92
CA GLN A 61 12.50 -29.01 -19.66
C GLN A 61 11.02 -28.80 -19.94
N PHE A 62 10.58 -27.57 -20.16
CA PHE A 62 9.21 -27.24 -20.55
C PHE A 62 9.00 -27.49 -22.05
N ASP A 63 7.85 -28.06 -22.42
CA ASP A 63 7.46 -28.23 -23.82
C ASP A 63 7.33 -26.86 -24.51
N ASP A 64 7.48 -26.81 -25.83
CA ASP A 64 7.53 -25.58 -26.64
C ASP A 64 6.28 -24.70 -26.58
N ASN A 65 5.13 -25.29 -26.25
CA ASN A 65 3.87 -24.57 -26.03
C ASN A 65 3.58 -24.21 -24.57
N VAL A 66 4.56 -24.35 -23.67
CA VAL A 66 4.49 -23.79 -22.33
C VAL A 66 5.16 -22.41 -22.33
N ILE A 67 4.50 -21.44 -21.71
CA ILE A 67 5.04 -20.12 -21.40
C ILE A 67 5.01 -19.95 -19.88
N VAL A 68 6.19 -19.82 -19.27
CA VAL A 68 6.30 -19.56 -17.83
C VAL A 68 6.04 -18.08 -17.60
N GLN A 69 4.99 -17.76 -16.84
CA GLN A 69 4.66 -16.39 -16.48
C GLN A 69 5.37 -16.01 -15.18
N ILE A 70 6.22 -14.99 -15.25
CA ILE A 70 7.10 -14.53 -14.19
C ILE A 70 6.59 -13.20 -13.68
N LYS A 71 6.42 -13.04 -12.37
CA LYS A 71 6.08 -11.75 -11.76
C LYS A 71 7.14 -10.69 -12.07
N ASN A 72 6.72 -9.44 -12.19
CA ASN A 72 7.63 -8.32 -12.45
C ASN A 72 8.75 -8.21 -11.39
N GLY A 73 8.42 -8.45 -10.12
CA GLY A 73 9.36 -8.56 -9.00
C GLY A 73 9.42 -9.96 -8.40
N PRO A 74 10.38 -10.24 -7.52
CA PRO A 74 10.64 -11.59 -7.00
C PRO A 74 9.70 -12.05 -5.90
N ILE A 75 8.93 -11.15 -5.27
CA ILE A 75 8.06 -11.49 -4.12
C ILE A 75 6.60 -11.56 -4.58
N ASP A 76 5.81 -10.51 -4.34
CA ASP A 76 4.38 -10.57 -4.59
C ASP A 76 3.79 -9.17 -4.82
N PHE A 77 4.24 -8.51 -5.87
CA PHE A 77 3.71 -7.22 -6.30
C PHE A 77 3.76 -6.14 -5.20
N GLN A 78 4.88 -6.07 -4.49
CA GLN A 78 5.11 -5.04 -3.48
C GLN A 78 5.27 -3.65 -4.11
N VAL A 79 5.23 -2.61 -3.29
CA VAL A 79 5.26 -1.22 -3.75
C VAL A 79 6.50 -0.90 -4.58
N ARG A 80 7.64 -1.48 -4.24
CA ARG A 80 8.88 -1.49 -5.02
C ARG A 80 9.63 -2.80 -4.84
N GLU A 81 9.94 -3.42 -5.95
CA GLU A 81 10.78 -4.62 -6.00
C GLU A 81 11.81 -4.45 -7.13
N PRO A 82 12.99 -5.08 -7.03
CA PRO A 82 13.87 -5.18 -8.19
C PRO A 82 13.24 -6.06 -9.27
N VAL A 83 13.74 -5.96 -10.49
CA VAL A 83 13.33 -6.87 -11.58
C VAL A 83 13.63 -8.32 -11.17
N SER A 84 12.71 -9.24 -11.40
CA SER A 84 12.93 -10.65 -11.09
C SER A 84 14.15 -11.21 -11.84
N PRO A 85 15.12 -11.83 -11.15
CA PRO A 85 16.30 -12.41 -11.80
C PRO A 85 15.96 -13.62 -12.68
N LEU A 86 14.76 -14.16 -12.56
CA LEU A 86 14.34 -15.31 -13.35
C LEU A 86 14.23 -14.99 -14.85
N PHE A 87 13.96 -13.71 -15.22
CA PHE A 87 13.94 -13.28 -16.62
C PHE A 87 15.29 -13.43 -17.34
N ASP A 88 16.40 -13.28 -16.64
CA ASP A 88 17.73 -13.50 -17.19
C ASP A 88 18.18 -14.97 -17.11
N ALA A 89 17.51 -15.75 -16.27
CA ALA A 89 17.95 -17.10 -15.91
C ALA A 89 17.41 -18.19 -16.83
N LEU A 90 16.25 -18.00 -17.46
CA LEU A 90 15.64 -18.98 -18.35
C LEU A 90 16.08 -18.72 -19.81
N GLU A 91 17.09 -19.44 -20.27
CA GLU A 91 17.65 -19.25 -21.61
C GLU A 91 16.91 -20.01 -22.71
N LYS A 92 16.21 -21.10 -22.36
CA LYS A 92 15.57 -22.04 -23.30
C LYS A 92 14.05 -22.06 -23.20
N THR A 93 13.50 -21.57 -22.10
CA THR A 93 12.06 -21.60 -21.81
C THR A 93 11.39 -20.33 -22.31
N ASN A 94 10.18 -20.43 -22.85
CA ASN A 94 9.36 -19.26 -23.20
C ASN A 94 8.81 -18.59 -21.94
N GLU A 95 8.77 -17.26 -21.92
CA GLU A 95 8.40 -16.47 -20.76
C GLU A 95 7.31 -15.44 -21.07
N ALA A 96 6.53 -15.07 -20.07
CA ALA A 96 5.67 -13.91 -20.08
C ALA A 96 5.84 -13.14 -18.76
N MET A 97 5.71 -11.81 -18.80
CA MET A 97 5.70 -11.00 -17.59
C MET A 97 4.30 -11.00 -16.99
N GLU A 98 4.20 -11.39 -15.72
CA GLU A 98 2.96 -11.34 -14.94
C GLU A 98 2.88 -10.02 -14.19
N LEU A 99 1.80 -9.27 -14.39
CA LEU A 99 1.52 -7.99 -13.76
C LEU A 99 0.24 -8.09 -12.92
N GLN A 100 0.25 -7.56 -11.70
CA GLN A 100 -0.93 -7.42 -10.87
C GLN A 100 -1.67 -6.13 -11.23
N VAL A 101 -2.88 -6.27 -11.78
CA VAL A 101 -3.66 -5.12 -12.27
C VAL A 101 -4.53 -4.49 -11.18
N THR A 102 -4.77 -5.21 -10.08
CA THR A 102 -5.73 -4.84 -9.03
C THR A 102 -5.10 -4.21 -7.78
N GLN A 103 -3.83 -3.88 -7.78
CA GLN A 103 -3.13 -3.23 -6.65
C GLN A 103 -3.23 -4.04 -5.34
N GLU A 104 -3.11 -5.37 -5.36
CA GLU A 104 -3.40 -6.22 -4.20
C GLU A 104 -2.67 -5.79 -2.92
N TYR A 105 -1.38 -5.46 -3.01
CA TYR A 105 -0.60 -4.96 -1.87
C TYR A 105 -0.25 -3.46 -2.00
N MET A 106 -0.93 -2.77 -2.89
CA MET A 106 -0.74 -1.35 -3.16
C MET A 106 -2.05 -0.59 -3.02
N GLY A 107 -2.64 -0.65 -1.82
CA GLY A 107 -3.85 0.06 -1.47
C GLY A 107 -5.15 -0.59 -1.96
N GLN A 108 -5.13 -1.83 -2.48
CA GLN A 108 -6.32 -2.61 -2.89
C GLN A 108 -7.33 -1.85 -3.76
N SER A 109 -6.85 -1.00 -4.67
CA SER A 109 -7.65 -0.05 -5.46
C SER A 109 -8.50 0.93 -4.63
N ARG A 110 -8.28 1.01 -3.31
CA ARG A 110 -8.86 2.04 -2.44
C ARG A 110 -8.02 3.31 -2.43
N HIS A 111 -6.71 3.16 -2.64
CA HIS A 111 -5.79 4.27 -2.83
C HIS A 111 -5.51 4.48 -4.32
N LEU A 112 -5.35 5.72 -4.71
CA LEU A 112 -4.91 6.05 -6.06
C LEU A 112 -3.44 5.64 -6.20
N VAL A 113 -3.19 4.62 -7.04
CA VAL A 113 -1.85 4.19 -7.46
C VAL A 113 -1.89 3.80 -8.92
N PHE A 114 -1.28 4.60 -9.78
CA PHE A 114 -1.12 4.29 -11.18
C PHE A 114 0.13 3.46 -11.39
N LEU A 115 -0.05 2.20 -11.78
CA LEU A 115 1.00 1.20 -11.83
C LEU A 115 1.86 1.25 -13.11
N ALA A 116 1.40 1.96 -14.14
CA ALA A 116 2.09 1.98 -15.42
C ALA A 116 3.55 2.47 -15.35
N PRO A 117 3.93 3.48 -14.55
CA PRO A 117 5.33 3.85 -14.40
C PRO A 117 6.20 2.69 -13.86
N MET A 118 5.74 2.00 -12.80
CA MET A 118 6.42 0.85 -12.22
C MET A 118 6.57 -0.30 -13.25
N TRP A 119 5.50 -0.64 -13.95
CA TRP A 119 5.53 -1.69 -14.97
C TRP A 119 6.48 -1.34 -16.11
N LYS A 120 6.52 -0.06 -16.51
CA LYS A 120 7.37 0.44 -17.58
C LYS A 120 8.86 0.31 -17.27
N GLU A 121 9.26 0.60 -16.03
CA GLU A 121 10.64 0.40 -15.57
C GLU A 121 11.09 -1.05 -15.78
N VAL A 122 10.30 -2.02 -15.29
CA VAL A 122 10.61 -3.44 -15.44
C VAL A 122 10.57 -3.89 -16.90
N LEU A 123 9.52 -3.48 -17.62
CA LEU A 123 9.31 -3.86 -19.02
C LEU A 123 10.47 -3.39 -19.92
N ASP A 124 10.98 -2.19 -19.69
CA ASP A 124 12.10 -1.64 -20.47
C ASP A 124 13.42 -2.39 -20.22
N VAL A 125 13.65 -2.86 -18.99
CA VAL A 125 14.80 -3.69 -18.65
C VAL A 125 14.68 -5.05 -19.33
N VAL A 126 13.58 -5.75 -19.11
CA VAL A 126 13.39 -7.13 -19.62
C VAL A 126 13.38 -7.18 -21.14
N ARG A 127 12.75 -6.23 -21.83
CA ARG A 127 12.73 -6.20 -23.30
C ARG A 127 14.10 -6.00 -23.94
N LYS A 128 15.00 -5.33 -23.27
CA LYS A 128 16.38 -5.13 -23.79
C LYS A 128 17.22 -6.40 -23.67
N GLN A 129 16.94 -7.22 -22.66
CA GLN A 129 17.77 -8.36 -22.28
C GLN A 129 17.19 -9.70 -22.77
N ASN A 130 15.86 -9.84 -22.77
CA ASN A 130 15.18 -11.12 -22.91
C ASN A 130 14.52 -11.32 -24.28
N ARG A 131 15.05 -12.28 -25.05
CA ARG A 131 14.51 -12.69 -26.36
C ARG A 131 13.38 -13.74 -26.25
N ARG A 132 13.16 -14.33 -25.08
CA ARG A 132 12.15 -15.38 -24.83
C ARG A 132 10.80 -14.81 -24.38
N MET A 133 10.73 -13.52 -24.09
CA MET A 133 9.52 -12.84 -23.72
C MET A 133 8.46 -12.92 -24.82
N LYS A 134 7.32 -13.56 -24.54
CA LYS A 134 6.22 -13.78 -25.49
C LYS A 134 5.07 -12.82 -25.30
N GLY A 135 4.96 -12.17 -24.14
CA GLY A 135 3.89 -11.22 -23.87
C GLY A 135 3.74 -10.86 -22.40
N LEU A 136 2.63 -10.19 -22.10
CA LEU A 136 2.23 -9.80 -20.76
C LEU A 136 1.00 -10.61 -20.32
N VAL A 137 0.93 -10.96 -19.05
CA VAL A 137 -0.21 -11.60 -18.41
C VAL A 137 -0.69 -10.72 -17.27
N GLY A 138 -1.98 -10.39 -17.25
CA GLY A 138 -2.60 -9.61 -16.17
C GLY A 138 -3.26 -10.53 -15.15
N VAL A 139 -2.97 -10.34 -13.87
CA VAL A 139 -3.68 -10.98 -12.76
C VAL A 139 -4.64 -9.97 -12.16
N THR A 140 -5.87 -10.39 -11.91
CA THR A 140 -6.91 -9.53 -11.37
C THR A 140 -7.72 -10.24 -10.30
N ASN A 141 -8.09 -9.51 -9.26
CA ASN A 141 -9.01 -9.93 -8.20
C ASN A 141 -10.32 -9.13 -8.36
N ALA A 142 -10.96 -9.23 -9.52
CA ALA A 142 -12.19 -8.50 -9.83
C ALA A 142 -13.32 -8.90 -8.87
N GLY A 143 -14.02 -7.89 -8.32
CA GLY A 143 -15.14 -8.04 -7.41
C GLY A 143 -16.49 -7.88 -8.09
N LEU A 144 -17.51 -7.54 -7.29
CA LEU A 144 -18.89 -7.33 -7.72
C LEU A 144 -19.26 -5.84 -7.85
N ASP A 145 -18.27 -4.96 -7.92
CA ASP A 145 -18.50 -3.52 -8.06
C ASP A 145 -19.05 -3.16 -9.45
N ASP A 146 -19.83 -2.09 -9.54
CA ASP A 146 -20.41 -1.58 -10.78
C ASP A 146 -19.37 -1.03 -11.77
N ASN A 147 -18.16 -0.77 -11.30
CA ASN A 147 -17.02 -0.36 -12.10
C ASN A 147 -15.77 -1.16 -11.72
N TRP A 148 -14.63 -0.85 -12.32
CA TRP A 148 -13.38 -1.54 -12.00
C TRP A 148 -12.98 -1.34 -10.54
N LEU A 149 -13.20 -2.37 -9.71
CA LEU A 149 -12.80 -2.42 -8.30
C LEU A 149 -13.36 -1.28 -7.43
N GLY A 150 -14.52 -0.76 -7.79
CA GLY A 150 -15.14 0.34 -7.05
C GLY A 150 -14.41 1.69 -7.16
N ASN A 151 -13.39 1.81 -8.03
CA ASN A 151 -12.58 3.03 -8.15
C ASN A 151 -12.40 3.44 -9.62
N HIS A 152 -13.03 4.55 -10.01
CA HIS A 152 -12.95 5.07 -11.37
C HIS A 152 -11.51 5.35 -11.82
N LEU A 153 -10.64 5.87 -10.93
CA LEU A 153 -9.26 6.18 -11.28
C LEU A 153 -8.39 4.93 -11.45
N SER A 154 -8.70 3.83 -10.75
CA SER A 154 -7.98 2.55 -10.89
C SER A 154 -8.21 1.87 -12.25
N GLN A 155 -9.24 2.27 -13.00
CA GLN A 155 -9.45 1.79 -14.38
C GLN A 155 -8.28 2.12 -15.30
N ALA A 156 -7.51 3.17 -14.99
CA ALA A 156 -6.29 3.51 -15.71
C ALA A 156 -5.27 2.37 -15.74
N ASN A 157 -5.21 1.55 -14.67
CA ASN A 157 -4.32 0.40 -14.61
C ASN A 157 -4.72 -0.69 -15.60
N LEU A 158 -6.03 -0.99 -15.69
CA LEU A 158 -6.54 -1.95 -16.69
C LEU A 158 -6.27 -1.48 -18.12
N TYR A 159 -6.52 -0.20 -18.38
CA TYR A 159 -6.22 0.41 -19.67
C TYR A 159 -4.73 0.33 -20.01
N ALA A 160 -3.88 0.69 -19.06
CA ALA A 160 -2.43 0.67 -19.23
C ALA A 160 -1.90 -0.74 -19.49
N PHE A 161 -2.42 -1.75 -18.77
CA PHE A 161 -2.07 -3.14 -19.04
C PHE A 161 -2.38 -3.52 -20.51
N GLY A 162 -3.58 -3.24 -20.99
CA GLY A 162 -3.96 -3.53 -22.38
C GLY A 162 -3.09 -2.79 -23.39
N ARG A 163 -2.75 -1.53 -23.13
CA ARG A 163 -1.89 -0.72 -24.01
C ARG A 163 -0.45 -1.24 -24.07
N PHE A 164 0.14 -1.61 -22.93
CA PHE A 164 1.48 -2.22 -22.89
C PHE A 164 1.51 -3.63 -23.49
N ALA A 165 0.46 -4.44 -23.29
CA ALA A 165 0.37 -5.75 -23.93
C ALA A 165 0.31 -5.65 -25.46
N TRP A 166 -0.32 -4.60 -26.00
CA TRP A 166 -0.38 -4.33 -27.43
C TRP A 166 0.90 -3.67 -27.97
N ASN A 167 1.39 -2.65 -27.29
CA ASN A 167 2.59 -1.93 -27.68
C ASN A 167 3.43 -1.53 -26.45
N PRO A 168 4.39 -2.37 -26.05
CA PRO A 168 5.22 -2.12 -24.88
C PRO A 168 6.22 -0.95 -25.04
N ALA A 169 6.29 -0.32 -26.22
CA ALA A 169 7.12 0.88 -26.45
C ALA A 169 6.42 2.18 -26.01
N LEU A 170 5.12 2.14 -25.71
CA LEU A 170 4.38 3.32 -25.23
C LEU A 170 4.95 3.83 -23.90
N THR A 171 4.74 5.11 -23.64
CA THR A 171 5.10 5.74 -22.35
C THR A 171 3.90 5.77 -21.42
N SER A 172 4.14 5.81 -20.11
CA SER A 172 3.09 5.92 -19.09
C SER A 172 2.30 7.22 -19.25
N GLU A 173 2.98 8.31 -19.62
CA GLU A 173 2.38 9.61 -19.87
C GLU A 173 1.42 9.57 -21.07
N GLY A 174 1.84 8.94 -22.18
CA GLY A 174 1.00 8.77 -23.36
C GLY A 174 -0.26 7.96 -23.03
N ILE A 175 -0.09 6.86 -22.31
CA ILE A 175 -1.19 5.97 -21.93
C ILE A 175 -2.20 6.67 -21.02
N VAL A 176 -1.74 7.36 -19.98
CA VAL A 176 -2.67 8.04 -19.06
C VAL A 176 -3.38 9.21 -19.77
N ASN A 177 -2.70 9.91 -20.67
CA ASN A 177 -3.32 10.97 -21.46
C ASN A 177 -4.42 10.43 -22.39
N GLU A 178 -4.20 9.30 -23.05
CA GLU A 178 -5.24 8.62 -23.83
C GLU A 178 -6.42 8.20 -22.95
N TRP A 179 -6.16 7.53 -21.85
CA TRP A 179 -7.19 7.04 -20.94
C TRP A 179 -8.03 8.18 -20.36
N THR A 180 -7.39 9.26 -19.91
CA THR A 180 -8.09 10.43 -19.35
C THR A 180 -9.05 11.05 -20.35
N ARG A 181 -8.59 11.22 -21.60
CA ARG A 181 -9.42 11.80 -22.68
C ARG A 181 -10.60 10.91 -23.05
N LEU A 182 -10.40 9.60 -23.09
CA LEU A 182 -11.46 8.61 -23.36
C LEU A 182 -12.48 8.54 -22.22
N THR A 183 -12.03 8.74 -20.98
CA THR A 183 -12.86 8.57 -19.79
C THR A 183 -13.59 9.84 -19.38
N PHE A 184 -12.89 10.97 -19.35
CA PHE A 184 -13.40 12.25 -18.81
C PHE A 184 -13.54 13.36 -19.86
N GLY A 185 -13.12 13.11 -21.10
CA GLY A 185 -13.19 14.10 -22.20
C GLY A 185 -11.92 14.94 -22.35
N ASN A 186 -12.03 16.00 -23.17
CA ASN A 186 -10.86 16.75 -23.64
C ASN A 186 -10.68 18.12 -22.97
N ASP A 187 -11.40 18.42 -21.86
CA ASP A 187 -11.19 19.66 -21.11
C ASP A 187 -9.72 19.72 -20.65
N PRO A 188 -8.95 20.77 -21.01
CA PRO A 188 -7.52 20.81 -20.68
C PRO A 188 -7.25 20.74 -19.18
N LYS A 189 -8.10 21.34 -18.35
CA LYS A 189 -7.95 21.32 -16.89
C LYS A 189 -8.15 19.92 -16.32
N VAL A 190 -9.14 19.18 -16.84
CA VAL A 190 -9.38 17.79 -16.44
C VAL A 190 -8.18 16.93 -16.83
N VAL A 191 -7.71 17.04 -18.07
CA VAL A 191 -6.56 16.25 -18.57
C VAL A 191 -5.30 16.53 -17.76
N GLU A 192 -4.97 17.80 -17.51
CA GLU A 192 -3.81 18.19 -16.73
C GLU A 192 -3.89 17.67 -15.29
N THR A 193 -5.04 17.87 -14.62
CA THR A 193 -5.20 17.49 -13.21
C THR A 193 -5.16 15.97 -13.04
N VAL A 194 -5.95 15.23 -13.82
CA VAL A 194 -6.01 13.75 -13.70
C VAL A 194 -4.68 13.11 -14.06
N ASN A 195 -4.04 13.53 -15.16
CA ASN A 195 -2.73 13.00 -15.53
C ASN A 195 -1.67 13.31 -14.48
N GLY A 196 -1.65 14.53 -13.93
CA GLY A 196 -0.71 14.92 -12.88
C GLY A 196 -0.88 14.12 -11.59
N MET A 197 -2.11 13.83 -11.19
CA MET A 197 -2.39 12.97 -10.04
C MET A 197 -1.95 11.53 -10.30
N GLN A 198 -2.35 10.94 -11.42
CA GLN A 198 -2.01 9.56 -11.78
C GLN A 198 -0.49 9.33 -11.82
N LEU A 199 0.25 10.15 -12.55
CA LEU A 199 1.69 9.97 -12.74
C LEU A 199 2.52 10.08 -11.45
N LYS A 200 2.05 10.84 -10.48
CA LYS A 200 2.71 10.98 -9.17
C LYS A 200 2.32 9.89 -8.18
N SER A 201 1.19 9.22 -8.40
CA SER A 201 0.51 8.45 -7.37
C SER A 201 1.30 7.24 -6.86
N TRP A 202 2.04 6.55 -7.73
CA TRP A 202 2.91 5.45 -7.28
C TRP A 202 3.99 5.94 -6.31
N ARG A 203 4.71 7.02 -6.66
CA ARG A 203 5.74 7.59 -5.78
C ARG A 203 5.15 8.11 -4.46
N VAL A 204 4.03 8.80 -4.51
CA VAL A 204 3.33 9.28 -3.31
C VAL A 204 2.93 8.11 -2.41
N TYR A 205 2.41 7.02 -3.00
CA TYR A 205 2.06 5.81 -2.25
C TYR A 205 3.30 5.16 -1.62
N GLU A 206 4.38 5.01 -2.38
CA GLU A 206 5.66 4.50 -1.87
C GLU A 206 6.16 5.33 -0.68
N ASP A 207 6.12 6.66 -0.80
CA ASP A 207 6.65 7.58 0.21
C ASP A 207 5.92 7.44 1.55
N TYR A 208 4.60 7.28 1.59
CA TYR A 208 3.90 7.13 2.87
C TYR A 208 3.71 5.68 3.33
N THR A 209 4.13 4.68 2.56
CA THR A 209 4.00 3.27 2.94
C THR A 209 5.34 2.56 3.13
N GLY A 210 6.15 2.39 2.09
CA GLY A 210 7.37 1.58 2.14
C GLY A 210 8.50 2.10 1.25
N PRO A 211 9.12 3.26 1.57
CA PRO A 211 10.25 3.79 0.82
C PRO A 211 11.52 2.94 1.00
N LEU A 212 12.53 3.19 0.17
CA LEU A 212 13.85 2.55 0.20
C LEU A 212 13.85 1.04 -0.05
N GLY A 213 12.80 0.51 -0.69
CA GLY A 213 12.65 -0.94 -0.90
C GLY A 213 12.18 -1.69 0.35
N LEU A 214 11.66 -0.98 1.34
CA LEU A 214 11.06 -1.55 2.52
C LEU A 214 9.80 -2.33 2.16
N GLN A 215 9.63 -3.52 2.75
CA GLN A 215 8.57 -4.43 2.36
C GLN A 215 7.74 -4.92 3.52
N THR A 216 6.52 -5.33 3.19
CA THR A 216 5.61 -6.03 4.11
C THR A 216 5.21 -5.21 5.32
N LEU A 217 4.90 -3.93 5.10
CA LEU A 217 4.32 -3.05 6.12
C LEU A 217 2.79 -3.05 6.08
N THR A 218 2.18 -3.59 5.02
CA THR A 218 0.73 -3.73 4.91
C THR A 218 0.22 -4.95 5.68
N ASP A 219 -1.03 -4.94 6.11
CA ASP A 219 -1.72 -6.10 6.68
C ASP A 219 -1.92 -7.18 5.60
N ILE A 220 -0.93 -8.06 5.49
CA ILE A 220 -0.84 -9.06 4.42
C ILE A 220 -1.80 -10.24 4.60
N VAL A 221 -2.33 -10.45 5.78
CA VAL A 221 -3.27 -11.54 6.08
C VAL A 221 -4.72 -11.06 6.13
N GLY A 222 -4.92 -9.76 6.39
CA GLY A 222 -6.24 -9.15 6.49
C GLY A 222 -6.73 -8.59 5.16
N ASN A 223 -6.60 -7.29 5.02
CA ASN A 223 -7.23 -6.52 3.93
C ASN A 223 -6.26 -6.04 2.83
N HIS A 224 -4.98 -6.21 2.99
CA HIS A 224 -3.88 -5.87 2.06
C HIS A 224 -3.72 -4.36 1.76
N TYR A 225 -4.35 -3.45 2.50
CA TYR A 225 -4.19 -2.01 2.30
C TYR A 225 -3.92 -1.20 3.58
N GLY A 226 -4.35 -1.68 4.73
CA GLY A 226 -4.04 -1.07 6.03
C GLY A 226 -2.60 -1.32 6.45
N VAL A 227 -2.06 -0.44 7.27
CA VAL A 227 -0.71 -0.59 7.83
C VAL A 227 -0.70 -1.64 8.95
N ALA A 228 0.36 -2.41 9.03
CA ALA A 228 0.59 -3.37 10.10
C ALA A 228 2.09 -3.67 10.25
N VAL A 229 2.86 -2.67 10.69
CA VAL A 229 4.34 -2.75 10.79
C VAL A 229 4.75 -3.81 11.81
N GLU A 230 4.08 -3.84 12.96
CA GLU A 230 4.31 -4.84 14.01
C GLU A 230 3.76 -6.22 13.64
N ALA A 231 2.87 -6.31 12.64
CA ALA A 231 2.21 -7.55 12.29
C ALA A 231 3.23 -8.66 12.02
N SER A 232 3.23 -9.61 12.90
CA SER A 232 4.15 -10.74 12.91
C SER A 232 3.47 -11.96 12.31
N GLU A 233 3.26 -11.95 11.01
CA GLU A 233 2.95 -13.19 10.33
C GLU A 233 4.19 -14.06 10.27
N ARG A 234 4.33 -14.87 11.32
CA ARG A 234 5.49 -15.76 11.53
C ARG A 234 5.51 -17.00 10.63
N ASN A 235 4.73 -16.96 9.55
CA ASN A 235 4.54 -18.08 8.63
C ASN A 235 5.17 -17.85 7.25
N GLY A 236 6.21 -17.07 7.14
CA GLY A 236 6.87 -16.78 5.88
C GLY A 236 6.23 -15.66 5.06
N TRP A 237 5.13 -15.03 5.54
CA TRP A 237 4.47 -13.91 4.90
C TRP A 237 4.86 -12.56 5.48
N GLY A 238 5.25 -12.50 6.75
CA GLY A 238 5.41 -11.25 7.47
C GLY A 238 6.84 -10.86 7.80
N GLN A 239 7.01 -9.62 8.20
CA GLN A 239 8.22 -9.02 8.76
C GLN A 239 9.50 -9.15 7.90
N TRP A 240 9.36 -9.13 6.59
CA TRP A 240 10.50 -9.12 5.67
C TRP A 240 11.33 -7.84 5.75
N HIS A 241 10.82 -6.80 6.42
CA HIS A 241 11.59 -5.61 6.76
C HIS A 241 12.74 -5.88 7.75
N ARG A 242 12.71 -7.00 8.47
CA ARG A 242 13.76 -7.43 9.43
C ARG A 242 14.26 -6.31 10.34
N ALA A 243 13.38 -5.41 10.76
CA ALA A 243 13.75 -4.33 11.65
C ALA A 243 13.93 -4.84 13.08
N ASP A 244 14.97 -4.37 13.74
CA ASP A 244 15.30 -4.61 15.14
C ASP A 244 15.95 -3.33 15.74
N GLU A 245 16.42 -3.39 16.98
CA GLU A 245 17.07 -2.26 17.65
C GLU A 245 18.39 -1.81 16.98
N ARG A 246 18.95 -2.58 16.06
CA ARG A 246 20.23 -2.32 15.40
C ARG A 246 20.05 -1.70 14.02
N GLY A 247 18.96 -2.04 13.33
CA GLY A 247 18.76 -1.60 11.98
C GLY A 247 17.51 -2.14 11.31
N VAL A 248 17.44 -1.97 10.00
CA VAL A 248 16.30 -2.32 9.17
C VAL A 248 16.75 -2.83 7.80
N GLY A 249 15.90 -3.60 7.16
CA GLY A 249 16.15 -4.20 5.85
C GLY A 249 16.59 -5.64 5.93
N MET A 250 16.58 -6.33 4.81
CA MET A 250 16.91 -7.75 4.74
C MET A 250 18.27 -7.95 4.07
N ASP A 251 19.22 -8.62 4.77
CA ASP A 251 20.50 -8.97 4.16
C ASP A 251 20.29 -10.07 3.11
N ARG A 252 20.36 -9.67 1.85
CA ARG A 252 20.24 -10.51 0.66
C ARG A 252 21.54 -10.67 -0.11
N SER A 253 22.67 -10.18 0.45
CA SER A 253 23.99 -10.35 -0.13
C SER A 253 24.37 -11.83 -0.27
N ALA A 254 25.24 -12.15 -1.22
CA ALA A 254 25.77 -13.49 -1.38
C ALA A 254 26.77 -13.85 -0.27
N ALA A 255 27.51 -12.86 0.23
CA ALA A 255 28.56 -13.07 1.23
C ALA A 255 28.02 -13.39 2.62
N THR A 256 27.04 -12.65 3.12
CA THR A 256 26.58 -12.73 4.50
C THR A 256 25.10 -13.05 4.64
N GLY A 257 24.28 -12.69 3.64
CA GLY A 257 22.84 -12.77 3.65
C GLY A 257 22.26 -14.08 3.12
N THR A 258 21.10 -13.97 2.49
CA THR A 258 20.36 -15.10 1.90
C THR A 258 20.94 -15.56 0.57
N GLY A 259 21.82 -14.77 -0.04
CA GLY A 259 22.41 -15.02 -1.35
C GLY A 259 21.54 -14.69 -2.54
N TYR A 260 20.40 -13.97 -2.32
CA TYR A 260 19.51 -13.60 -3.41
C TYR A 260 20.20 -12.70 -4.45
N ALA A 261 21.06 -11.76 -4.04
CA ALA A 261 21.82 -10.91 -4.96
C ALA A 261 22.64 -11.73 -5.98
N GLY A 262 23.12 -12.91 -5.60
CA GLY A 262 23.83 -13.83 -6.46
C GLY A 262 22.98 -14.55 -7.52
N GLN A 263 21.66 -14.39 -7.51
CA GLN A 263 20.77 -14.94 -8.56
C GLN A 263 20.73 -14.07 -9.83
N TYR A 264 21.24 -12.86 -9.77
CA TYR A 264 21.37 -11.97 -10.92
C TYR A 264 22.61 -12.30 -11.77
N SER A 265 22.62 -11.80 -13.01
CA SER A 265 23.83 -11.83 -13.83
C SER A 265 25.00 -11.13 -13.12
N PRO A 266 26.27 -11.52 -13.39
CA PRO A 266 27.41 -11.04 -12.61
C PRO A 266 27.54 -9.52 -12.51
N ALA A 267 27.16 -8.80 -13.55
CA ALA A 267 27.22 -7.33 -13.58
C ALA A 267 26.19 -6.70 -12.63
N ILE A 268 24.97 -7.22 -12.61
CA ILE A 268 23.87 -6.76 -11.74
C ILE A 268 24.11 -7.24 -10.30
N ALA A 269 24.52 -8.48 -10.12
CA ALA A 269 24.86 -9.04 -8.81
C ALA A 269 25.90 -8.16 -8.09
N LYS A 270 26.93 -7.67 -8.80
CA LYS A 270 27.93 -6.76 -8.23
C LYS A 270 27.34 -5.45 -7.71
N VAL A 271 26.30 -4.93 -8.36
CA VAL A 271 25.60 -3.70 -7.90
C VAL A 271 24.87 -3.96 -6.60
N TYR A 272 24.14 -5.06 -6.50
CA TYR A 272 23.30 -5.37 -5.34
C TYR A 272 24.05 -6.05 -4.19
N GLU A 273 25.29 -6.50 -4.40
CA GLU A 273 26.10 -7.12 -3.35
C GLU A 273 26.63 -6.10 -2.35
N SER A 274 26.80 -4.86 -2.74
CA SER A 274 27.41 -3.81 -1.92
C SER A 274 26.42 -2.71 -1.55
N VAL A 275 26.35 -2.38 -0.26
CA VAL A 275 25.60 -1.22 0.25
C VAL A 275 25.95 0.08 -0.50
N GLN A 276 27.23 0.23 -0.90
CA GLN A 276 27.72 1.42 -1.58
C GLN A 276 27.29 1.54 -3.02
N THR A 277 26.88 0.46 -3.66
CA THR A 277 26.48 0.44 -5.08
C THR A 277 25.00 0.17 -5.29
N THR A 278 24.32 -0.35 -4.27
CA THR A 278 22.87 -0.54 -4.30
C THR A 278 22.16 0.82 -4.33
N PRO A 279 21.25 1.08 -5.28
CA PRO A 279 20.46 2.30 -5.30
C PRO A 279 19.67 2.48 -3.99
N ASP A 280 19.54 3.72 -3.51
CA ASP A 280 18.85 4.03 -2.24
C ASP A 280 17.42 3.48 -2.20
N GLU A 281 16.69 3.55 -3.32
CA GLU A 281 15.32 3.04 -3.43
C GLU A 281 15.17 1.52 -3.30
N LEU A 282 16.27 0.76 -3.35
CA LEU A 282 16.30 -0.69 -3.15
C LEU A 282 17.20 -1.11 -1.99
N LEU A 283 17.73 -0.16 -1.22
CA LEU A 283 18.72 -0.45 -0.18
C LEU A 283 18.19 -1.44 0.85
N LEU A 284 17.01 -1.18 1.40
CA LEU A 284 16.42 -2.03 2.45
C LEU A 284 15.84 -3.34 1.91
N PHE A 285 15.66 -3.44 0.60
CA PHE A 285 15.38 -4.72 -0.02
C PHE A 285 16.60 -5.66 0.02
N PHE A 286 17.80 -5.13 -0.25
CA PHE A 286 19.01 -5.95 -0.39
C PHE A 286 19.89 -6.02 0.86
N HIS A 287 19.81 -5.01 1.75
CA HIS A 287 20.73 -4.91 2.89
C HIS A 287 19.99 -4.60 4.20
N HIS A 288 20.47 -5.23 5.26
CA HIS A 288 20.18 -4.83 6.63
C HIS A 288 21.22 -3.78 7.05
N VAL A 289 20.78 -2.58 7.33
CA VAL A 289 21.68 -1.46 7.65
C VAL A 289 21.26 -0.78 8.96
N PRO A 290 22.24 -0.20 9.70
CA PRO A 290 21.90 0.61 10.87
C PRO A 290 20.99 1.79 10.50
N TYR A 291 20.12 2.18 11.39
CA TYR A 291 19.26 3.35 11.22
C TYR A 291 20.03 4.64 10.93
N THR A 292 21.27 4.75 11.42
CA THR A 292 22.17 5.89 11.19
C THR A 292 22.97 5.79 9.89
N HIS A 293 22.80 4.72 9.10
CA HIS A 293 23.45 4.61 7.79
C HIS A 293 23.08 5.82 6.92
N VAL A 294 24.11 6.43 6.29
CA VAL A 294 23.93 7.60 5.42
C VAL A 294 23.75 7.16 3.99
N LEU A 295 22.62 7.54 3.41
CA LEU A 295 22.25 7.27 2.02
C LEU A 295 23.09 8.13 1.05
N HIS A 296 23.06 7.82 -0.24
CA HIS A 296 23.66 8.65 -1.29
C HIS A 296 23.11 10.10 -1.27
N SER A 297 21.85 10.26 -0.83
CA SER A 297 21.22 11.58 -0.64
C SER A 297 21.85 12.43 0.50
N GLY A 298 22.72 11.85 1.32
CA GLY A 298 23.32 12.49 2.50
C GLY A 298 22.47 12.47 3.77
N LYS A 299 21.24 11.92 3.72
CA LYS A 299 20.37 11.73 4.90
C LYS A 299 20.59 10.33 5.50
N THR A 300 20.34 10.19 6.79
CA THR A 300 20.30 8.87 7.42
C THR A 300 19.05 8.08 7.00
N VAL A 301 19.10 6.75 7.07
CA VAL A 301 17.95 5.87 6.79
C VAL A 301 16.76 6.29 7.65
N ILE A 302 16.95 6.42 8.97
CA ILE A 302 15.82 6.76 9.86
C ILE A 302 15.21 8.14 9.53
N GLN A 303 16.05 9.15 9.27
CA GLN A 303 15.54 10.49 8.93
C GLN A 303 14.82 10.46 7.57
N THR A 304 15.27 9.63 6.64
CA THR A 304 14.59 9.45 5.34
C THR A 304 13.26 8.78 5.54
N LEU A 305 13.15 7.72 6.37
CA LEU A 305 11.87 7.10 6.71
C LEU A 305 10.88 8.11 7.30
N TYR A 306 11.31 8.98 8.21
CA TYR A 306 10.45 10.04 8.74
C TYR A 306 10.04 11.03 7.65
N ASP A 307 11.01 11.61 6.93
CA ASP A 307 10.74 12.65 5.94
C ASP A 307 9.80 12.17 4.82
N THR A 308 10.04 10.98 4.27
CA THR A 308 9.21 10.45 3.17
C THR A 308 7.78 10.19 3.61
N HIS A 309 7.55 9.65 4.83
CA HIS A 309 6.19 9.42 5.32
C HIS A 309 5.42 10.72 5.50
N TYR A 310 6.04 11.76 6.04
CA TYR A 310 5.40 13.08 6.15
C TYR A 310 5.15 13.74 4.78
N GLU A 311 6.10 13.64 3.86
CA GLU A 311 5.98 14.20 2.51
C GLU A 311 4.92 13.46 1.68
N GLY A 312 4.89 12.13 1.73
CA GLY A 312 3.93 11.30 1.04
C GLY A 312 2.50 11.51 1.55
N ALA A 313 2.30 11.53 2.87
CA ALA A 313 0.99 11.79 3.46
C ALA A 313 0.48 13.20 3.09
N ARG A 314 1.34 14.23 3.13
CA ARG A 314 1.02 15.58 2.69
C ARG A 314 0.62 15.61 1.20
N ALA A 315 1.37 14.92 0.35
CA ALA A 315 1.07 14.85 -1.09
C ALA A 315 -0.26 14.14 -1.38
N ALA A 316 -0.61 13.11 -0.61
CA ALA A 316 -1.91 12.45 -0.75
C ALA A 316 -3.08 13.37 -0.36
N GLN A 317 -2.88 14.28 0.59
CA GLN A 317 -3.89 15.27 0.97
C GLN A 317 -4.16 16.31 -0.13
N GLU A 318 -3.23 16.54 -1.04
CA GLU A 318 -3.40 17.48 -2.15
C GLU A 318 -4.35 16.96 -3.24
N TYR A 319 -4.65 15.64 -3.28
CA TYR A 319 -5.51 15.06 -4.31
C TYR A 319 -6.95 15.54 -4.23
N GLY A 320 -7.55 15.60 -3.05
CA GLY A 320 -8.91 16.08 -2.84
C GLY A 320 -9.10 17.51 -3.37
N PRO A 321 -8.34 18.49 -2.89
CA PRO A 321 -8.38 19.87 -3.38
C PRO A 321 -8.12 20.01 -4.88
N ALA A 322 -7.17 19.25 -5.44
CA ALA A 322 -6.92 19.25 -6.88
C ALA A 322 -8.14 18.75 -7.66
N TRP A 323 -8.78 17.67 -7.22
CA TRP A 323 -9.99 17.13 -7.82
C TRP A 323 -11.18 18.10 -7.69
N GLU A 324 -11.32 18.80 -6.57
CA GLU A 324 -12.40 19.77 -6.34
C GLU A 324 -12.41 20.90 -7.38
N THR A 325 -11.25 21.23 -7.99
CA THR A 325 -11.18 22.20 -9.10
C THR A 325 -11.89 21.75 -10.37
N LEU A 326 -12.27 20.47 -10.45
CA LEU A 326 -12.94 19.86 -11.61
C LEU A 326 -14.46 19.82 -11.49
N ARG A 327 -15.02 20.42 -10.43
CA ARG A 327 -16.48 20.49 -10.24
C ARG A 327 -17.17 21.10 -11.44
N GLY A 328 -18.21 20.41 -11.93
CA GLY A 328 -18.98 20.84 -13.13
C GLY A 328 -18.29 20.57 -14.47
N LYS A 329 -17.09 19.98 -14.48
CA LYS A 329 -16.36 19.53 -15.67
C LYS A 329 -16.42 18.01 -15.87
N ILE A 330 -16.84 17.28 -14.86
CA ILE A 330 -17.07 15.84 -14.81
C ILE A 330 -18.50 15.65 -14.32
N ASP A 331 -19.18 14.59 -14.76
CA ASP A 331 -20.51 14.26 -14.25
C ASP A 331 -20.48 14.02 -12.73
N ASP A 332 -21.60 14.35 -12.08
CA ASP A 332 -21.69 14.36 -10.62
C ASP A 332 -21.42 12.99 -10.00
N ASP A 333 -21.88 11.91 -10.60
CA ASP A 333 -21.72 10.56 -10.05
C ASP A 333 -20.23 10.19 -9.91
N ARG A 334 -19.47 10.35 -10.98
CA ARG A 334 -18.01 10.09 -10.95
C ARG A 334 -17.27 11.13 -10.11
N TYR A 335 -17.69 12.40 -10.18
CA TYR A 335 -17.05 13.46 -9.41
C TYR A 335 -17.10 13.19 -7.91
N TYR A 336 -18.28 12.89 -7.36
CA TYR A 336 -18.43 12.67 -5.92
C TYR A 336 -17.86 11.33 -5.47
N ALA A 337 -17.98 10.27 -6.27
CA ALA A 337 -17.38 8.98 -5.96
C ALA A 337 -15.85 9.05 -5.83
N VAL A 338 -15.19 9.73 -6.79
CA VAL A 338 -13.72 9.91 -6.75
C VAL A 338 -13.32 10.83 -5.61
N LEU A 339 -14.05 11.93 -5.37
CA LEU A 339 -13.73 12.85 -4.27
C LEU A 339 -13.79 12.15 -2.91
N ALA A 340 -14.81 11.31 -2.68
CA ALA A 340 -14.92 10.52 -1.45
C ALA A 340 -13.72 9.59 -1.25
N GLN A 341 -13.28 8.90 -2.30
CA GLN A 341 -12.12 8.03 -2.24
C GLN A 341 -10.80 8.77 -1.99
N LEU A 342 -10.61 9.93 -2.62
CA LEU A 342 -9.41 10.75 -2.41
C LEU A 342 -9.36 11.31 -0.98
N LYS A 343 -10.50 11.72 -0.42
CA LYS A 343 -10.60 12.14 0.99
C LYS A 343 -10.31 10.98 1.95
N TYR A 344 -10.82 9.79 1.64
CA TYR A 344 -10.51 8.58 2.40
C TYR A 344 -8.99 8.27 2.35
N GLN A 345 -8.38 8.27 1.16
CA GLN A 345 -6.93 8.05 1.02
C GLN A 345 -6.11 9.10 1.80
N ALA A 346 -6.53 10.36 1.81
CA ALA A 346 -5.85 11.41 2.56
C ALA A 346 -5.80 11.11 4.07
N GLY A 347 -6.90 10.65 4.66
CA GLY A 347 -6.95 10.18 6.05
C GLY A 347 -6.08 8.94 6.27
N GLN A 348 -6.23 7.93 5.42
CA GLN A 348 -5.45 6.69 5.48
C GLN A 348 -3.93 6.94 5.36
N ALA A 349 -3.50 7.87 4.52
CA ALA A 349 -2.07 8.22 4.39
C ALA A 349 -1.48 8.79 5.69
N GLU A 350 -2.28 9.47 6.51
CA GLU A 350 -1.84 9.92 7.84
C GLU A 350 -1.80 8.78 8.85
N VAL A 351 -2.75 7.86 8.80
CA VAL A 351 -2.69 6.62 9.61
C VAL A 351 -1.41 5.84 9.29
N TRP A 352 -1.09 5.66 8.02
CA TRP A 352 0.16 5.04 7.57
C TRP A 352 1.38 5.78 8.10
N ARG A 353 1.42 7.10 7.90
CA ARG A 353 2.52 7.95 8.39
C ARG A 353 2.72 7.78 9.90
N ASP A 354 1.66 7.96 10.67
CA ASP A 354 1.76 7.95 12.14
C ASP A 354 2.14 6.56 12.65
N ALA A 355 1.54 5.50 12.13
CA ALA A 355 1.85 4.13 12.50
C ALA A 355 3.33 3.78 12.22
N VAL A 356 3.80 4.04 11.00
CA VAL A 356 5.18 3.68 10.61
C VAL A 356 6.21 4.52 11.36
N VAL A 357 6.01 5.85 11.48
CA VAL A 357 6.98 6.71 12.17
C VAL A 357 7.03 6.45 13.66
N GLN A 358 5.89 6.17 14.32
CA GLN A 358 5.86 5.78 15.73
C GLN A 358 6.54 4.44 15.97
N TRP A 359 6.28 3.46 15.10
CA TRP A 359 6.90 2.16 15.22
C TRP A 359 8.42 2.24 15.09
N PHE A 360 8.95 2.96 14.08
CA PHE A 360 10.39 3.14 13.91
C PHE A 360 11.02 4.02 14.98
N LEU A 361 10.28 5.00 15.52
CA LEU A 361 10.75 5.76 16.68
C LEU A 361 10.95 4.85 17.91
N LYS A 362 9.99 3.96 18.16
CA LYS A 362 10.08 2.98 19.25
C LYS A 362 11.23 2.00 19.06
N GLU A 363 11.37 1.41 17.87
CA GLU A 363 12.39 0.40 17.59
C GLU A 363 13.81 0.99 17.57
N SER A 364 14.00 2.12 16.92
CA SER A 364 15.32 2.74 16.79
C SER A 364 15.75 3.54 18.02
N GLY A 365 14.80 4.07 18.79
CA GLY A 365 15.07 5.05 19.84
C GLY A 365 15.62 6.38 19.32
N ILE A 366 15.66 6.62 18.00
CA ILE A 366 16.24 7.82 17.38
C ILE A 366 15.10 8.78 17.00
N PRO A 367 15.04 9.99 17.62
CA PRO A 367 13.98 10.95 17.33
C PRO A 367 14.10 11.53 15.91
N ASP A 368 12.96 11.96 15.35
CA ASP A 368 12.91 12.77 14.14
C ASP A 368 13.61 14.10 14.38
N ALA A 369 14.59 14.46 13.57
CA ALA A 369 15.33 15.72 13.67
C ALA A 369 14.43 16.97 13.53
N LYS A 370 13.25 16.83 12.95
CA LYS A 370 12.24 17.88 12.83
C LYS A 370 11.20 17.85 13.98
N GLY A 371 11.33 16.93 14.92
CA GLY A 371 10.48 16.83 16.10
C GLY A 371 9.01 16.50 15.83
N ARG A 372 8.68 15.86 14.70
CA ARG A 372 7.30 15.56 14.30
C ARG A 372 6.81 14.22 14.82
N ALA A 373 7.66 13.19 14.76
CA ALA A 373 7.29 11.83 15.16
C ALA A 373 6.97 11.78 16.66
N GLY A 374 5.79 11.27 17.01
CA GLY A 374 5.32 11.19 18.39
C GLY A 374 4.90 12.51 19.01
N HIS A 375 4.83 13.61 18.23
CA HIS A 375 4.40 14.93 18.70
C HIS A 375 3.21 15.44 17.89
N TYR A 376 2.06 15.51 18.53
CA TYR A 376 0.78 15.85 17.90
C TYR A 376 0.14 17.06 18.60
N PRO A 377 0.63 18.30 18.36
CA PRO A 377 0.05 19.49 18.99
C PRO A 377 -1.41 19.67 18.55
N GLY A 378 -2.32 19.88 19.49
CA GLY A 378 -3.74 20.02 19.21
C GLY A 378 -4.53 18.72 19.25
N ARG A 379 -3.91 17.55 19.38
CA ARG A 379 -4.57 16.26 19.53
C ARG A 379 -4.99 16.01 20.98
N THR A 380 -6.19 15.52 21.14
CA THR A 380 -6.72 14.99 22.42
C THR A 380 -7.19 13.56 22.17
N GLU A 381 -6.55 12.62 22.84
CA GLU A 381 -6.89 11.20 22.76
C GLU A 381 -8.28 10.97 23.30
N ALA A 382 -9.07 10.12 22.66
CA ALA A 382 -10.47 9.89 23.03
C ALA A 382 -10.61 9.30 24.43
N GLU A 383 -9.69 8.42 24.84
CA GLU A 383 -9.69 7.84 26.18
C GLU A 383 -9.32 8.84 27.29
N ALA A 384 -8.74 9.98 26.94
CA ALA A 384 -8.46 11.08 27.88
C ALA A 384 -9.62 12.07 28.02
N MET A 385 -10.66 11.94 27.18
CA MET A 385 -11.86 12.78 27.25
C MET A 385 -12.79 12.36 28.42
N THR A 386 -13.76 13.19 28.75
CA THR A 386 -14.85 12.82 29.66
C THR A 386 -15.83 11.90 28.93
N LEU A 387 -15.89 10.63 29.34
CA LEU A 387 -16.64 9.58 28.66
C LEU A 387 -18.03 9.35 29.30
N GLY A 388 -19.06 9.29 28.44
CA GLY A 388 -20.43 8.88 28.81
C GLY A 388 -20.87 7.73 27.89
N GLY A 389 -20.85 6.50 28.38
CA GLY A 389 -21.17 5.28 27.64
C GLY A 389 -20.00 4.71 26.82
N TYR A 390 -19.08 5.53 26.35
CA TYR A 390 -17.85 5.07 25.73
C TYR A 390 -16.93 4.36 26.71
N ARG A 391 -16.20 3.35 26.23
CA ARG A 391 -15.17 2.62 26.99
C ARG A 391 -13.87 2.58 26.21
N PRO A 392 -12.72 2.83 26.88
CA PRO A 392 -11.40 2.63 26.28
C PRO A 392 -11.20 1.16 25.88
N ILE A 393 -10.59 0.96 24.72
CA ILE A 393 -10.19 -0.33 24.17
C ILE A 393 -8.74 -0.28 23.72
N GLU A 394 -8.05 -1.41 23.76
CA GLU A 394 -6.75 -1.56 23.11
C GLU A 394 -6.94 -1.87 21.63
N VAL A 395 -6.13 -1.24 20.78
CA VAL A 395 -6.09 -1.48 19.35
C VAL A 395 -4.82 -2.27 19.01
N LYS A 396 -4.95 -3.24 18.14
CA LYS A 396 -3.81 -4.08 17.71
C LYS A 396 -3.83 -4.25 16.19
N PRO A 397 -2.65 -4.10 15.54
CA PRO A 397 -1.35 -3.72 16.14
C PRO A 397 -1.40 -2.34 16.80
N TRP A 398 -0.61 -2.14 17.88
CA TRP A 398 -0.69 -0.95 18.74
C TRP A 398 -0.42 0.37 17.99
N GLU A 399 0.43 0.33 16.97
CA GLU A 399 0.80 1.52 16.19
C GLU A 399 -0.33 2.03 15.27
N THR A 400 -1.40 1.28 15.10
CA THR A 400 -2.50 1.63 14.19
C THR A 400 -3.61 2.48 14.82
N ALA A 401 -3.45 2.81 16.09
CA ALA A 401 -4.20 3.85 16.78
C ALA A 401 -3.26 4.68 17.65
N SER A 402 -3.58 5.94 17.87
CA SER A 402 -2.77 6.82 18.70
C SER A 402 -2.67 6.25 20.13
N GLY A 403 -1.44 6.15 20.65
CA GLY A 403 -1.20 5.50 21.95
C GLY A 403 -1.61 4.02 22.05
N GLY A 404 -1.96 3.37 20.94
CA GLY A 404 -2.43 1.98 20.91
C GLY A 404 -3.83 1.78 21.48
N LYS A 405 -4.62 2.83 21.61
CA LYS A 405 -5.94 2.82 22.24
C LYS A 405 -6.95 3.59 21.39
N ALA A 406 -8.21 3.34 21.66
CA ALA A 406 -9.35 4.07 21.12
C ALA A 406 -10.52 3.97 22.12
N VAL A 407 -11.64 4.60 21.82
CA VAL A 407 -12.89 4.38 22.57
C VAL A 407 -13.94 3.72 21.69
N SER A 408 -14.71 2.83 22.29
CA SER A 408 -15.81 2.10 21.64
C SER A 408 -17.10 2.34 22.38
N CYS A 409 -18.19 2.58 21.69
CA CYS A 409 -19.51 2.77 22.30
C CYS A 409 -20.09 1.43 22.73
N ALA A 410 -20.39 1.30 24.03
CA ALA A 410 -20.95 0.09 24.63
C ALA A 410 -22.46 0.16 24.86
N GLU A 411 -23.09 1.29 24.52
CA GLU A 411 -24.52 1.60 24.77
C GLU A 411 -25.22 1.96 23.45
N ALA A 412 -26.53 2.18 23.47
CA ALA A 412 -27.27 2.59 22.26
C ALA A 412 -26.84 3.96 21.72
N LYS A 413 -26.25 4.79 22.59
CA LYS A 413 -25.69 6.10 22.27
C LYS A 413 -24.63 6.44 23.30
N CYS A 414 -23.49 6.94 22.87
CA CYS A 414 -22.38 7.35 23.72
C CYS A 414 -21.99 8.80 23.44
N ALA A 415 -21.30 9.42 24.39
CA ALA A 415 -20.73 10.75 24.24
C ALA A 415 -19.33 10.81 24.84
N ALA A 416 -18.45 11.60 24.22
CA ALA A 416 -17.16 11.98 24.77
C ALA A 416 -16.99 13.48 24.64
N SER A 417 -16.50 14.17 25.68
CA SER A 417 -16.33 15.61 25.66
C SER A 417 -14.98 16.07 26.17
N MET A 418 -14.50 17.17 25.61
CA MET A 418 -13.27 17.85 26.05
C MET A 418 -13.49 19.37 26.10
N LYS A 419 -12.66 20.08 26.87
CA LYS A 419 -12.59 21.52 26.83
C LYS A 419 -11.38 21.95 26.01
N TYR A 420 -11.62 22.89 25.10
CA TYR A 420 -10.53 23.48 24.32
C TYR A 420 -9.70 24.43 25.18
N GLU A 421 -8.39 24.20 25.27
CA GLU A 421 -7.48 24.99 26.10
C GLU A 421 -6.51 25.89 25.29
N GLY A 422 -6.62 25.86 23.94
CA GLY A 422 -5.74 26.61 23.05
C GLY A 422 -6.13 28.08 22.89
N ALA A 423 -5.42 28.77 22.00
CA ALA A 423 -5.66 30.17 21.66
C ALA A 423 -6.99 30.35 20.90
N PRO A 424 -7.67 31.51 21.05
CA PRO A 424 -8.84 31.81 20.21
C PRO A 424 -8.46 31.90 18.74
N GLY A 425 -9.29 31.35 17.86
CA GLY A 425 -9.03 31.41 16.41
C GLY A 425 -10.05 30.61 15.59
N TRP A 426 -9.77 30.55 14.31
CA TRP A 426 -10.48 29.69 13.37
C TRP A 426 -9.67 28.44 13.11
N TYR A 427 -10.29 27.28 13.20
CA TYR A 427 -9.64 25.99 13.16
C TYR A 427 -10.42 24.99 12.30
N THR A 428 -9.74 23.94 11.91
CA THR A 428 -10.34 22.70 11.42
C THR A 428 -10.33 21.69 12.56
N LEU A 429 -11.49 21.13 12.91
CA LEU A 429 -11.57 19.96 13.78
C LEU A 429 -11.42 18.70 12.94
N ARG A 430 -10.58 17.79 13.38
CA ARG A 430 -10.39 16.47 12.78
C ARG A 430 -10.79 15.42 13.81
N VAL A 431 -11.65 14.50 13.42
CA VAL A 431 -12.04 13.35 14.23
C VAL A 431 -11.54 12.11 13.53
N GLU A 432 -10.58 11.41 14.13
CA GLU A 432 -10.13 10.11 13.66
C GLU A 432 -11.08 9.04 14.20
N TYR A 433 -11.73 8.31 13.31
CA TYR A 433 -12.75 7.32 13.67
C TYR A 433 -12.60 6.03 12.86
N PHE A 434 -13.33 4.99 13.26
CA PHE A 434 -13.27 3.69 12.60
C PHE A 434 -14.56 3.43 11.84
N ASP A 435 -14.41 3.24 10.52
CA ASP A 435 -15.47 2.95 9.56
C ASP A 435 -15.38 1.47 9.18
N GLN A 436 -16.11 0.64 9.88
CA GLN A 436 -16.22 -0.77 9.61
C GLN A 436 -17.38 -1.02 8.63
N ASN A 437 -17.41 -2.15 7.94
CA ASN A 437 -18.55 -2.49 7.09
C ASN A 437 -19.44 -3.60 7.67
N THR A 438 -19.50 -3.67 9.00
CA THR A 438 -20.37 -4.57 9.74
C THR A 438 -21.68 -3.91 10.15
N GLY A 439 -21.78 -2.60 10.02
CA GLY A 439 -22.92 -1.74 10.24
C GLY A 439 -22.72 -0.41 9.53
N VAL A 440 -23.47 0.61 9.93
CA VAL A 440 -23.34 2.01 9.53
C VAL A 440 -23.57 2.87 10.77
N SER A 441 -22.51 3.08 11.55
CA SER A 441 -22.60 3.91 12.76
C SER A 441 -22.73 5.40 12.41
N GLU A 442 -23.30 6.19 13.33
CA GLU A 442 -23.46 7.62 13.15
C GLU A 442 -22.66 8.40 14.18
N TYR A 443 -22.12 9.53 13.76
CA TYR A 443 -21.39 10.46 14.60
C TYR A 443 -22.00 11.86 14.52
N ARG A 444 -21.99 12.59 15.65
CA ARG A 444 -22.39 13.99 15.73
C ARG A 444 -21.40 14.77 16.56
N VAL A 445 -21.03 15.96 16.10
CA VAL A 445 -20.14 16.86 16.82
C VAL A 445 -20.88 18.10 17.26
N PHE A 446 -20.65 18.48 18.50
CA PHE A 446 -21.25 19.65 19.14
C PHE A 446 -20.17 20.60 19.63
N LEU A 447 -20.43 21.89 19.49
CA LEU A 447 -19.66 22.96 20.11
C LEU A 447 -20.58 23.72 21.08
N ASN A 448 -20.23 23.73 22.36
CA ASN A 448 -21.06 24.34 23.43
C ASN A 448 -22.55 23.93 23.38
N GLY A 449 -22.78 22.65 23.11
CA GLY A 449 -24.12 22.06 23.01
C GLY A 449 -24.85 22.31 21.67
N GLN A 450 -24.28 23.08 20.75
CA GLN A 450 -24.85 23.29 19.41
C GLN A 450 -24.25 22.28 18.42
N PRO A 451 -25.07 21.59 17.60
CA PRO A 451 -24.56 20.69 16.58
C PRO A 451 -23.82 21.47 15.48
N ILE A 452 -22.63 21.01 15.12
CA ILE A 452 -21.81 21.63 14.08
C ILE A 452 -21.53 20.68 12.89
N ASP A 453 -21.61 19.37 13.10
CA ASP A 453 -21.49 18.39 12.02
C ASP A 453 -22.13 17.05 12.40
N GLU A 454 -22.56 16.27 11.39
CA GLU A 454 -22.97 14.89 11.53
C GLU A 454 -22.60 14.08 10.28
N TRP A 455 -22.25 12.80 10.45
CA TRP A 455 -21.97 11.90 9.35
C TRP A 455 -22.24 10.44 9.71
N LYS A 456 -22.30 9.61 8.68
CA LYS A 456 -22.38 8.14 8.79
C LYS A 456 -21.04 7.51 8.40
N ALA A 457 -20.67 6.46 9.09
CA ALA A 457 -19.56 5.60 8.70
C ALA A 457 -20.05 4.64 7.60
N ASP A 458 -20.00 5.07 6.36
CA ASP A 458 -20.53 4.34 5.19
C ASP A 458 -19.56 4.33 3.99
N LEU A 459 -18.32 4.80 4.17
CA LEU A 459 -17.29 4.83 3.14
C LEU A 459 -16.79 3.43 2.75
N ASN A 460 -16.86 2.48 3.68
CA ASN A 460 -16.37 1.11 3.52
C ASN A 460 -17.44 0.10 3.08
N THR A 461 -18.65 0.54 2.76
CA THR A 461 -19.79 -0.34 2.47
C THR A 461 -19.59 -1.30 1.29
N ARG A 462 -18.65 -1.02 0.39
CA ARG A 462 -18.36 -1.82 -0.81
C ARG A 462 -17.05 -2.60 -0.75
N ALA A 463 -16.35 -2.57 0.37
CA ALA A 463 -15.04 -3.21 0.49
C ALA A 463 -15.12 -4.69 0.90
N VAL A 464 -13.95 -5.34 0.85
CA VAL A 464 -13.69 -6.57 1.59
C VAL A 464 -14.12 -6.39 3.05
N ARG A 465 -14.63 -7.44 3.69
CA ARG A 465 -15.12 -7.37 5.07
C ARG A 465 -14.09 -6.76 6.01
N ILE A 466 -14.40 -5.59 6.54
CA ILE A 466 -13.61 -4.85 7.51
C ILE A 466 -14.37 -4.90 8.84
N ALA A 467 -14.00 -5.81 9.70
CA ALA A 467 -14.69 -6.05 10.96
C ALA A 467 -13.84 -5.68 12.18
N LYS A 468 -12.58 -5.26 11.98
CA LYS A 468 -11.66 -4.91 13.06
C LYS A 468 -11.60 -3.40 13.25
N ILE A 469 -11.33 -3.00 14.47
CA ILE A 469 -10.91 -1.65 14.83
C ILE A 469 -9.38 -1.64 14.74
N ASP A 470 -8.86 -1.26 13.59
CA ASP A 470 -7.44 -1.16 13.27
C ASP A 470 -7.24 -0.19 12.08
N SER A 471 -6.05 -0.12 11.54
CA SER A 471 -5.72 0.75 10.41
C SER A 471 -6.60 0.54 9.17
N SER A 472 -7.22 -0.61 9.01
CA SER A 472 -8.05 -0.90 7.84
C SER A 472 -9.41 -0.21 7.89
N SER A 473 -9.90 0.08 9.08
CA SER A 473 -11.13 0.84 9.30
C SER A 473 -10.89 2.29 9.70
N SER A 474 -9.66 2.66 10.07
CA SER A 474 -9.34 4.02 10.49
C SER A 474 -9.46 5.01 9.34
N THR A 475 -10.16 6.10 9.58
CA THR A 475 -10.36 7.21 8.64
C THR A 475 -10.69 8.49 9.39
N ARG A 476 -10.80 9.61 8.67
CA ARG A 476 -10.90 10.92 9.29
C ARG A 476 -12.05 11.75 8.76
N ARG A 477 -12.76 12.42 9.68
CA ARG A 477 -13.70 13.50 9.37
C ARG A 477 -13.04 14.84 9.60
N GLU A 478 -13.07 15.74 8.63
CA GLU A 478 -12.62 17.13 8.75
C GLU A 478 -13.82 18.08 8.79
N ILE A 479 -13.81 18.99 9.75
CA ILE A 479 -14.84 20.00 9.97
C ILE A 479 -14.16 21.38 9.95
N PRO A 480 -14.08 22.05 8.81
CA PRO A 480 -13.34 23.30 8.65
C PRO A 480 -14.14 24.50 9.18
N GLY A 481 -13.42 25.58 9.49
CA GLY A 481 -14.01 26.88 9.77
C GLY A 481 -14.72 26.97 11.12
N ILE A 482 -14.20 26.28 12.13
CA ILE A 482 -14.74 26.31 13.49
C ILE A 482 -14.04 27.39 14.33
N ALA A 483 -14.81 28.36 14.81
CA ALA A 483 -14.32 29.38 15.73
C ALA A 483 -14.25 28.80 17.14
N LEU A 484 -13.05 28.73 17.72
CA LEU A 484 -12.82 28.22 19.07
C LEU A 484 -12.25 29.29 19.98
N ARG A 485 -12.63 29.19 21.26
CA ARG A 485 -12.11 29.99 22.38
C ARG A 485 -11.77 29.05 23.54
N LYS A 486 -10.81 29.45 24.35
CA LYS A 486 -10.48 28.71 25.56
C LYS A 486 -11.72 28.46 26.43
N GLY A 487 -11.93 27.23 26.86
CA GLY A 487 -13.06 26.79 27.65
C GLY A 487 -14.27 26.28 26.83
N ASP A 488 -14.28 26.43 25.51
CA ASP A 488 -15.32 25.86 24.65
C ASP A 488 -15.35 24.34 24.80
N GLU A 489 -16.55 23.78 24.91
CA GLU A 489 -16.77 22.32 24.96
C GLU A 489 -16.94 21.77 23.56
N ILE A 490 -16.09 20.82 23.21
CA ILE A 490 -16.23 19.96 22.03
C ILE A 490 -16.73 18.61 22.50
N ARG A 491 -17.87 18.15 21.94
CA ARG A 491 -18.47 16.88 22.30
C ARG A 491 -18.74 16.05 21.05
N ILE A 492 -18.31 14.78 21.10
CA ILE A 492 -18.55 13.78 20.07
C ILE A 492 -19.62 12.81 20.57
N GLU A 493 -20.68 12.61 19.83
CA GLU A 493 -21.66 11.55 20.07
C GLU A 493 -21.54 10.46 19.02
N GLY A 494 -21.60 9.21 19.44
CA GLY A 494 -21.62 8.03 18.57
C GLY A 494 -22.86 7.19 18.80
N ILE A 495 -23.44 6.72 17.69
CA ILE A 495 -24.61 5.83 17.68
C ILE A 495 -24.19 4.57 16.93
N PRO A 496 -23.98 3.43 17.63
CA PRO A 496 -23.64 2.17 17.00
C PRO A 496 -24.75 1.64 16.09
N ASP A 497 -24.35 0.88 15.06
CA ASP A 497 -25.30 0.09 14.25
C ASP A 497 -24.77 -1.34 14.07
N LYS A 498 -25.59 -2.33 14.39
CA LYS A 498 -25.27 -3.77 14.25
C LYS A 498 -23.95 -4.15 14.94
N GLY A 499 -22.92 -4.49 14.14
CA GLY A 499 -21.60 -4.86 14.65
C GLY A 499 -20.58 -3.74 14.64
N GLU A 500 -20.98 -2.52 14.33
CA GLU A 500 -20.11 -1.34 14.27
C GLU A 500 -20.34 -0.44 15.48
N PRO A 501 -19.35 -0.33 16.41
CA PRO A 501 -19.55 0.26 17.72
C PRO A 501 -19.35 1.77 17.79
N ALA A 502 -19.38 2.50 16.68
CA ALA A 502 -19.10 3.94 16.61
C ALA A 502 -17.80 4.32 17.35
N ALA A 503 -16.72 3.59 17.08
CA ALA A 503 -15.43 3.79 17.73
C ALA A 503 -14.66 4.96 17.12
N PHE A 504 -13.93 5.73 17.97
CA PHE A 504 -13.02 6.77 17.49
C PHE A 504 -11.75 6.86 18.35
N ASP A 505 -10.68 7.41 17.75
CA ASP A 505 -9.32 7.42 18.28
C ASP A 505 -9.00 8.74 18.99
N TYR A 506 -9.11 9.85 18.27
CA TYR A 506 -8.80 11.18 18.82
C TYR A 506 -9.58 12.32 18.15
N VAL A 507 -9.53 13.48 18.78
CA VAL A 507 -9.89 14.76 18.19
C VAL A 507 -8.67 15.63 18.07
N GLU A 508 -8.44 16.23 16.89
CA GLU A 508 -7.31 17.13 16.64
C GLU A 508 -7.81 18.50 16.18
N VAL A 509 -7.27 19.56 16.79
CA VAL A 509 -7.55 20.95 16.43
C VAL A 509 -6.39 21.49 15.63
N VAL A 510 -6.60 21.78 14.33
CA VAL A 510 -5.56 22.26 13.42
C VAL A 510 -5.87 23.67 12.95
N PRO A 511 -4.84 24.56 12.86
CA PRO A 511 -4.99 25.93 12.37
C PRO A 511 -5.53 26.02 10.94
#